data_d7219361f84ed65ec0ad9a20eb72a5f6
#
_entry.id   d7219361f84ed65ec0ad9a20eb72a5f6
#
_cell.length_a   1.000
_cell.length_b   1.000
_cell.length_c   1.000
_cell.angle_alpha   90.00
_cell.angle_beta   90.00
_cell.angle_gamma   90.00
#
_symmetry.space_group_name_H-M   'P 1'
#
loop_
_entity.id
_entity.type
_entity.pdbx_description
1 polymer ?
#
loop_
_entity_poly.entity_id
_entity_poly.type
_entity_poly.pdbx_seq_one_letter_code
_entity_poly.pdbx_strand_id
1 'polypeptide(L)'
;MPSGFELSPTTAGAYLRRRGVLPAESTPSTRTLGGGVSNRVVEVRWEGGCLVVKQPLPNLAVEDDWPADVGRVHNEAAAARVYADVIAETGLDARVPAVTFEDADEHVIAVECAPAGATMWKRELLEGHVDVDVARAVGDVLGAVHAASAGDADLRETFASKRPFEQLRVSPYHRTTARRHPDVRDRILQEADRVIDVDRVLVHGDYSPKNVLVDRTNPGANTDADRDVDREASGHATPWILDFEVAHWGDPAFDTAFMCNHLFIKAVHNHEQLSEYLVAAEAFWDAYTQRVPWDVEAETVVELAVLMLARVDGKSPVEYVVEGPVADALRTIAKRALLGGTDTLDGFASLVREEGPR
;
A
#
# COMPACT_ATOMS: atom_id res chain seq x y z
N MET A 1 -30.72 10.17 -5.94
CA MET A 1 -30.36 11.09 -4.84
C MET A 1 -29.35 10.35 -4.00
N PRO A 2 -28.16 10.91 -3.74
CA PRO A 2 -27.29 10.25 -2.76
C PRO A 2 -28.11 10.14 -1.47
N SER A 3 -28.13 8.95 -0.88
CA SER A 3 -28.72 8.73 0.43
C SER A 3 -27.98 9.65 1.40
N GLY A 4 -28.68 10.31 2.28
CA GLY A 4 -28.09 11.32 3.17
C GLY A 4 -27.31 10.71 4.36
N PHE A 5 -26.86 9.45 4.27
CA PHE A 5 -26.08 8.82 5.33
C PHE A 5 -24.61 9.25 5.29
N GLU A 6 -24.15 9.74 6.41
CA GLU A 6 -22.77 10.11 6.63
C GLU A 6 -22.19 9.33 7.81
N LEU A 7 -21.13 8.55 7.55
CA LEU A 7 -20.43 7.77 8.56
C LEU A 7 -19.68 8.69 9.54
N SER A 8 -19.94 8.50 10.82
CA SER A 8 -19.26 9.18 11.92
C SER A 8 -19.28 8.31 13.17
N PRO A 9 -18.51 8.61 14.22
CA PRO A 9 -18.62 7.90 15.49
C PRO A 9 -20.04 7.92 16.07
N THR A 10 -20.81 8.99 15.87
CA THR A 10 -22.19 9.11 16.39
C THR A 10 -23.22 8.34 15.58
N THR A 11 -22.97 8.08 14.29
CA THR A 11 -23.92 7.43 13.38
C THR A 11 -23.63 5.94 13.18
N ALA A 12 -22.37 5.51 13.28
CA ALA A 12 -21.90 4.15 12.95
C ALA A 12 -22.66 3.04 13.69
N GLY A 13 -22.79 3.14 15.02
CA GLY A 13 -23.45 2.10 15.83
C GLY A 13 -24.93 1.91 15.48
N ALA A 14 -25.66 3.01 15.32
CA ALA A 14 -27.09 2.97 14.93
C ALA A 14 -27.26 2.44 13.49
N TYR A 15 -26.37 2.82 12.59
CA TYR A 15 -26.36 2.33 11.21
C TYR A 15 -26.15 0.81 11.14
N LEU A 16 -25.11 0.29 11.81
CA LEU A 16 -24.78 -1.15 11.79
C LEU A 16 -25.87 -2.00 12.45
N ARG A 17 -26.54 -1.50 13.51
CA ARG A 17 -27.72 -2.18 14.09
C ARG A 17 -28.88 -2.24 13.10
N ARG A 18 -29.20 -1.15 12.41
CA ARG A 18 -30.26 -1.13 11.38
C ARG A 18 -29.99 -2.10 10.24
N ARG A 19 -28.71 -2.28 9.88
CA ARG A 19 -28.28 -3.22 8.83
C ARG A 19 -28.13 -4.67 9.34
N GLY A 20 -28.38 -4.93 10.65
CA GLY A 20 -28.28 -6.27 11.25
C GLY A 20 -26.84 -6.78 11.43
N VAL A 21 -25.84 -5.89 11.31
CA VAL A 21 -24.41 -6.23 11.50
C VAL A 21 -24.09 -6.33 13.00
N LEU A 22 -24.68 -5.46 13.80
CA LEU A 22 -24.57 -5.50 15.27
C LEU A 22 -25.86 -6.01 15.89
N PRO A 23 -25.79 -6.72 17.04
CA PRO A 23 -26.97 -7.06 17.84
C PRO A 23 -27.75 -5.80 18.21
N ALA A 24 -29.10 -5.90 18.19
CA ALA A 24 -29.99 -4.75 18.44
C ALA A 24 -29.72 -4.07 19.80
N GLU A 25 -29.43 -4.86 20.83
CA GLU A 25 -29.17 -4.40 22.20
C GLU A 25 -27.72 -4.01 22.48
N SER A 26 -26.81 -4.12 21.47
CA SER A 26 -25.41 -3.77 21.65
C SER A 26 -25.22 -2.27 21.89
N THR A 27 -24.31 -1.94 22.79
CA THR A 27 -23.88 -0.55 23.07
C THR A 27 -22.42 -0.39 22.64
N PRO A 28 -22.15 -0.21 21.32
CA PRO A 28 -20.79 -0.13 20.85
C PRO A 28 -20.09 1.17 21.27
N SER A 29 -18.82 1.08 21.61
CA SER A 29 -17.93 2.22 21.63
C SER A 29 -17.42 2.49 20.21
N THR A 30 -17.31 3.74 19.85
CA THR A 30 -16.93 4.17 18.50
C THR A 30 -15.87 5.26 18.57
N ARG A 31 -14.90 5.20 17.67
CA ARG A 31 -13.89 6.26 17.52
C ARG A 31 -13.46 6.42 16.06
N THR A 32 -13.14 7.63 15.67
CA THR A 32 -12.50 7.87 14.36
C THR A 32 -11.09 7.28 14.37
N LEU A 33 -10.75 6.53 13.33
CA LEU A 33 -9.36 6.19 13.04
C LEU A 33 -8.78 7.26 12.12
N GLY A 34 -7.72 7.90 12.59
CA GLY A 34 -7.01 8.95 11.84
C GLY A 34 -6.02 8.35 10.82
N GLY A 35 -5.49 9.22 9.94
CA GLY A 35 -4.37 8.91 9.05
C GLY A 35 -4.72 8.76 7.56
N GLY A 36 -6.00 8.77 7.18
CA GLY A 36 -6.45 8.77 5.79
C GLY A 36 -7.15 10.07 5.40
N VAL A 37 -7.00 10.48 4.14
CA VAL A 37 -7.69 11.66 3.56
C VAL A 37 -8.79 11.27 2.58
N SER A 38 -8.88 9.99 2.22
CA SER A 38 -9.78 9.46 1.19
C SER A 38 -11.10 8.92 1.75
N ASN A 39 -11.11 8.47 3.00
CA ASN A 39 -12.25 7.81 3.62
C ASN A 39 -12.56 8.36 5.01
N ARG A 40 -13.85 8.31 5.40
CA ARG A 40 -14.23 8.29 6.80
C ARG A 40 -14.00 6.89 7.33
N VAL A 41 -13.23 6.75 8.40
CA VAL A 41 -12.89 5.47 9.01
C VAL A 41 -13.27 5.49 10.48
N VAL A 42 -14.14 4.58 10.89
CA VAL A 42 -14.64 4.49 12.26
C VAL A 42 -14.44 3.08 12.81
N GLU A 43 -13.70 2.96 13.90
CA GLU A 43 -13.64 1.73 14.69
C GLU A 43 -14.91 1.62 15.53
N VAL A 44 -15.51 0.44 15.53
CA VAL A 44 -16.72 0.10 16.28
C VAL A 44 -16.44 -1.15 17.11
N ARG A 45 -16.41 -1.01 18.45
CA ARG A 45 -16.17 -2.11 19.40
C ARG A 45 -17.40 -2.38 20.25
N TRP A 46 -17.72 -3.65 20.44
CA TRP A 46 -18.77 -4.10 21.35
C TRP A 46 -18.31 -5.38 22.06
N GLU A 47 -19.10 -5.89 22.99
CA GLU A 47 -18.76 -7.10 23.77
C GLU A 47 -18.43 -8.32 22.90
N GLY A 48 -19.07 -8.44 21.71
CA GLY A 48 -18.88 -9.56 20.78
C GLY A 48 -17.83 -9.34 19.71
N GLY A 49 -17.12 -8.19 19.63
CA GLY A 49 -16.12 -7.99 18.59
C GLY A 49 -15.73 -6.56 18.28
N CYS A 50 -15.04 -6.41 17.16
CA CYS A 50 -14.53 -5.15 16.64
C CYS A 50 -14.62 -5.11 15.12
N LEU A 51 -15.07 -3.99 14.57
CA LEU A 51 -15.08 -3.72 13.13
C LEU A 51 -14.46 -2.34 12.84
N VAL A 52 -13.82 -2.24 11.69
CA VAL A 52 -13.45 -0.97 11.07
C VAL A 52 -14.42 -0.71 9.93
N VAL A 53 -15.18 0.38 10.04
CA VAL A 53 -16.18 0.79 9.04
C VAL A 53 -15.60 1.91 8.20
N LYS A 54 -15.69 1.78 6.88
CA LYS A 54 -15.16 2.75 5.92
C LYS A 54 -16.28 3.27 5.03
N GLN A 55 -16.26 4.57 4.76
CA GLN A 55 -17.08 5.25 3.76
C GLN A 55 -16.22 6.23 2.98
N PRO A 56 -16.12 6.13 1.65
CA PRO A 56 -15.28 6.99 0.84
C PRO A 56 -15.81 8.42 0.79
N LEU A 57 -14.89 9.37 0.77
CA LEU A 57 -15.21 10.77 0.51
C LEU A 57 -15.30 11.00 -1.01
N PRO A 58 -16.30 11.74 -1.50
CA PRO A 58 -16.39 12.11 -2.93
C PRO A 58 -15.33 13.13 -3.33
N ASN A 59 -14.77 13.85 -2.35
CA ASN A 59 -13.61 14.72 -2.49
C ASN A 59 -12.67 14.48 -1.31
N LEU A 60 -11.37 14.34 -1.57
CA LEU A 60 -10.41 14.05 -0.53
C LEU A 60 -10.34 15.21 0.49
N ALA A 61 -10.08 14.90 1.76
CA ALA A 61 -9.94 15.86 2.84
C ALA A 61 -8.57 16.55 2.83
N VAL A 62 -8.27 17.26 1.75
CA VAL A 62 -7.05 18.06 1.52
C VAL A 62 -7.45 19.47 1.05
N GLU A 63 -6.51 20.42 1.08
CA GLU A 63 -6.79 21.81 0.66
C GLU A 63 -7.16 21.93 -0.83
N ASP A 64 -6.51 21.13 -1.67
CA ASP A 64 -6.79 21.09 -3.11
C ASP A 64 -8.10 20.36 -3.42
N ASP A 65 -8.82 20.82 -4.43
CA ASP A 65 -9.95 20.06 -5.00
C ASP A 65 -9.44 18.75 -5.62
N TRP A 66 -9.86 17.63 -5.02
CA TRP A 66 -9.41 16.30 -5.44
C TRP A 66 -10.58 15.30 -5.42
N PRO A 67 -11.42 15.34 -6.46
CA PRO A 67 -12.57 14.44 -6.57
C PRO A 67 -12.12 13.00 -6.82
N ALA A 68 -12.80 12.05 -6.17
CA ALA A 68 -12.55 10.62 -6.33
C ALA A 68 -13.86 9.84 -6.37
N ASP A 69 -13.88 8.78 -7.19
CA ASP A 69 -15.04 7.90 -7.31
C ASP A 69 -15.33 7.18 -5.99
N VAL A 70 -16.55 7.30 -5.47
CA VAL A 70 -16.94 6.64 -4.23
C VAL A 70 -17.13 5.12 -4.38
N GLY A 71 -17.34 4.63 -5.62
CA GLY A 71 -17.40 3.21 -5.93
C GLY A 71 -16.11 2.44 -5.63
N ARG A 72 -14.98 3.14 -5.43
CA ARG A 72 -13.68 2.53 -5.08
C ARG A 72 -13.70 1.68 -3.80
N VAL A 73 -14.64 1.91 -2.89
CA VAL A 73 -14.79 1.08 -1.68
C VAL A 73 -15.20 -0.36 -2.01
N HIS A 74 -15.92 -0.57 -3.11
CA HIS A 74 -16.29 -1.91 -3.58
C HIS A 74 -15.09 -2.62 -4.24
N ASN A 75 -14.20 -1.88 -4.92
CA ASN A 75 -12.91 -2.41 -5.36
C ASN A 75 -12.08 -2.84 -4.16
N GLU A 76 -12.05 -2.05 -3.08
CA GLU A 76 -11.38 -2.41 -1.84
C GLU A 76 -11.89 -3.74 -1.28
N ALA A 77 -13.22 -3.89 -1.18
CA ALA A 77 -13.82 -5.13 -0.68
C ALA A 77 -13.51 -6.34 -1.56
N ALA A 78 -13.59 -6.17 -2.88
CA ALA A 78 -13.32 -7.25 -3.83
C ALA A 78 -11.83 -7.67 -3.81
N ALA A 79 -10.91 -6.73 -3.84
CA ALA A 79 -9.47 -7.01 -3.82
C ALA A 79 -9.02 -7.63 -2.48
N ALA A 80 -9.56 -7.15 -1.35
CA ALA A 80 -9.29 -7.75 -0.04
C ALA A 80 -9.66 -9.24 0.01
N ARG A 81 -10.79 -9.63 -0.61
CA ARG A 81 -11.19 -11.05 -0.71
C ARG A 81 -10.20 -11.85 -1.55
N VAL A 82 -9.79 -11.34 -2.72
CA VAL A 82 -8.79 -12.02 -3.57
C VAL A 82 -7.48 -12.23 -2.84
N TYR A 83 -6.97 -11.19 -2.16
CA TYR A 83 -5.76 -11.30 -1.36
C TYR A 83 -5.89 -12.33 -0.24
N ALA A 84 -7.03 -12.33 0.48
CA ALA A 84 -7.28 -13.30 1.56
C ALA A 84 -7.31 -14.74 1.03
N ASP A 85 -7.96 -14.99 -0.11
CA ASP A 85 -8.05 -16.29 -0.74
C ASP A 85 -6.65 -16.79 -1.18
N VAL A 86 -5.88 -15.96 -1.87
CA VAL A 86 -4.51 -16.30 -2.31
C VAL A 86 -3.59 -16.59 -1.12
N ILE A 87 -3.64 -15.80 -0.05
CA ILE A 87 -2.86 -16.02 1.16
C ILE A 87 -3.23 -17.38 1.79
N ALA A 88 -4.53 -17.69 1.87
CA ALA A 88 -5.00 -18.96 2.42
C ALA A 88 -4.59 -20.18 1.57
N GLU A 89 -4.70 -20.06 0.24
CA GLU A 89 -4.35 -21.14 -0.69
C GLU A 89 -2.84 -21.41 -0.73
N THR A 90 -2.03 -20.36 -0.61
CA THR A 90 -0.56 -20.47 -0.65
C THR A 90 0.06 -20.75 0.72
N GLY A 91 -0.72 -20.65 1.80
CA GLY A 91 -0.24 -20.85 3.18
C GLY A 91 0.76 -19.79 3.64
N LEU A 92 0.75 -18.60 3.02
CA LEU A 92 1.61 -17.49 3.42
C LEU A 92 1.23 -16.98 4.81
N ASP A 93 2.25 -16.62 5.58
CA ASP A 93 2.05 -16.04 6.89
C ASP A 93 1.85 -14.52 6.80
N ALA A 94 0.68 -14.17 6.34
CA ALA A 94 0.19 -12.81 6.21
C ALA A 94 -1.33 -12.80 6.43
N ARG A 95 -1.90 -11.62 6.58
CA ARG A 95 -3.34 -11.43 6.79
C ARG A 95 -3.87 -10.26 5.96
N VAL A 96 -5.17 -10.32 5.70
CA VAL A 96 -5.99 -9.22 5.21
C VAL A 96 -7.21 -9.15 6.12
N PRO A 97 -7.64 -7.97 6.59
CA PRO A 97 -8.87 -7.86 7.37
C PRO A 97 -10.05 -8.42 6.59
N ALA A 98 -10.77 -9.38 7.19
CA ALA A 98 -11.92 -9.99 6.55
C ALA A 98 -13.02 -8.95 6.31
N VAL A 99 -13.56 -8.89 5.08
CA VAL A 99 -14.72 -8.06 4.74
C VAL A 99 -15.98 -8.76 5.28
N THR A 100 -16.59 -8.17 6.31
CA THR A 100 -17.73 -8.76 7.00
C THR A 100 -19.07 -8.17 6.58
N PHE A 101 -19.07 -6.96 5.99
CA PHE A 101 -20.26 -6.28 5.53
C PHE A 101 -19.94 -5.34 4.38
N GLU A 102 -20.89 -5.23 3.44
CA GLU A 102 -20.82 -4.32 2.29
C GLU A 102 -22.21 -3.80 1.98
N ASP A 103 -22.33 -2.47 1.83
CA ASP A 103 -23.56 -1.77 1.46
C ASP A 103 -23.33 -0.96 0.19
N ALA A 104 -23.88 -1.44 -0.91
CA ALA A 104 -23.72 -0.83 -2.22
C ALA A 104 -24.44 0.53 -2.34
N ASP A 105 -25.55 0.71 -1.63
CA ASP A 105 -26.37 1.92 -1.72
C ASP A 105 -25.72 3.10 -0.98
N GLU A 106 -25.08 2.82 0.17
CA GLU A 106 -24.45 3.84 1.01
C GLU A 106 -22.94 3.92 0.81
N HIS A 107 -22.36 3.07 -0.06
CA HIS A 107 -20.93 2.93 -0.28
C HIS A 107 -20.17 2.74 1.04
N VAL A 108 -20.58 1.76 1.85
CA VAL A 108 -19.98 1.44 3.14
C VAL A 108 -19.51 0.01 3.15
N ILE A 109 -18.29 -0.21 3.66
CA ILE A 109 -17.81 -1.54 4.01
C ILE A 109 -17.47 -1.61 5.49
N ALA A 110 -17.55 -2.81 6.06
CA ALA A 110 -16.99 -3.10 7.36
C ALA A 110 -16.03 -4.28 7.27
N VAL A 111 -14.86 -4.10 7.84
CA VAL A 111 -13.79 -5.10 7.87
C VAL A 111 -13.41 -5.43 9.30
N GLU A 112 -12.79 -6.57 9.50
CA GLU A 112 -12.21 -6.99 10.77
C GLU A 112 -11.21 -5.96 11.30
N CYS A 113 -11.15 -5.80 12.63
CA CYS A 113 -10.05 -5.05 13.24
C CYS A 113 -8.77 -5.89 13.24
N ALA A 114 -7.66 -5.27 12.87
CA ALA A 114 -6.36 -5.84 13.15
C ALA A 114 -6.13 -5.98 14.68
N PRO A 115 -5.23 -6.88 15.13
CA PRO A 115 -4.89 -7.03 16.53
C PRO A 115 -4.51 -5.71 17.20
N ALA A 116 -4.91 -5.52 18.47
CA ALA A 116 -4.67 -4.26 19.18
C ALA A 116 -3.19 -3.89 19.34
N GLY A 117 -2.30 -4.89 19.29
CA GLY A 117 -0.84 -4.71 19.36
C GLY A 117 -0.15 -4.48 18.00
N ALA A 118 -0.89 -4.61 16.89
CA ALA A 118 -0.31 -4.40 15.57
C ALA A 118 0.11 -2.94 15.36
N THR A 119 1.29 -2.73 14.81
CA THR A 119 1.89 -1.42 14.58
C THR A 119 2.00 -1.13 13.08
N MET A 120 1.88 0.13 12.69
CA MET A 120 2.07 0.52 11.29
C MET A 120 3.55 0.38 10.90
N TRP A 121 3.85 -0.44 9.88
CA TRP A 121 5.23 -0.66 9.44
C TRP A 121 5.94 0.64 9.02
N LYS A 122 5.23 1.59 8.41
CA LYS A 122 5.78 2.93 8.14
C LYS A 122 6.36 3.58 9.38
N ARG A 123 5.69 3.48 10.53
CA ARG A 123 6.16 4.06 11.78
C ARG A 123 7.41 3.35 12.30
N GLU A 124 7.42 2.01 12.30
CA GLU A 124 8.60 1.23 12.68
C GLU A 124 9.81 1.62 11.83
N LEU A 125 9.62 1.67 10.51
CA LEU A 125 10.68 2.10 9.59
C LEU A 125 11.16 3.54 9.83
N LEU A 126 10.29 4.49 10.19
CA LEU A 126 10.72 5.88 10.49
C LEU A 126 11.45 5.98 11.84
N GLU A 127 11.17 5.08 12.77
CA GLU A 127 11.87 4.92 14.05
C GLU A 127 13.20 4.14 13.90
N GLY A 128 13.55 3.70 12.67
CA GLY A 128 14.78 2.95 12.39
C GLY A 128 14.67 1.45 12.65
N HIS A 129 13.48 0.94 12.90
CA HIS A 129 13.26 -0.51 13.07
C HIS A 129 13.02 -1.16 11.71
N VAL A 130 14.09 -1.66 11.09
CA VAL A 130 14.05 -2.33 9.79
C VAL A 130 14.01 -3.83 9.97
N ASP A 131 12.85 -4.42 9.77
CA ASP A 131 12.65 -5.88 9.82
C ASP A 131 12.62 -6.45 8.39
N VAL A 132 13.70 -7.16 8.04
CA VAL A 132 13.90 -7.75 6.70
C VAL A 132 12.91 -8.90 6.44
N ASP A 133 12.48 -9.60 7.48
CA ASP A 133 11.51 -10.70 7.33
C ASP A 133 10.11 -10.16 7.01
N VAL A 134 9.73 -9.00 7.54
CA VAL A 134 8.50 -8.29 7.11
C VAL A 134 8.61 -7.86 5.65
N ALA A 135 9.76 -7.32 5.22
CA ALA A 135 9.97 -6.93 3.83
C ALA A 135 9.83 -8.14 2.89
N ARG A 136 10.44 -9.27 3.25
CA ARG A 136 10.31 -10.54 2.51
C ARG A 136 8.87 -11.02 2.45
N ALA A 137 8.15 -11.05 3.58
CA ALA A 137 6.77 -11.53 3.64
C ALA A 137 5.83 -10.69 2.77
N VAL A 138 5.98 -9.36 2.76
CA VAL A 138 5.15 -8.51 1.86
C VAL A 138 5.53 -8.69 0.38
N GLY A 139 6.79 -8.98 0.06
CA GLY A 139 7.23 -9.36 -1.30
C GLY A 139 6.60 -10.69 -1.75
N ASP A 140 6.62 -11.69 -0.88
CA ASP A 140 5.97 -13.00 -1.10
C ASP A 140 4.46 -12.85 -1.37
N VAL A 141 3.75 -12.06 -0.57
CA VAL A 141 2.32 -11.81 -0.75
C VAL A 141 2.03 -11.14 -2.08
N LEU A 142 2.74 -10.07 -2.42
CA LEU A 142 2.54 -9.36 -3.67
C LEU A 142 2.79 -10.27 -4.88
N GLY A 143 3.90 -10.99 -4.87
CA GLY A 143 4.24 -11.92 -5.95
C GLY A 143 3.23 -13.04 -6.11
N ALA A 144 2.73 -13.61 -5.00
CA ALA A 144 1.70 -14.65 -5.03
C ALA A 144 0.38 -14.13 -5.64
N VAL A 145 -0.07 -12.94 -5.25
CA VAL A 145 -1.31 -12.34 -5.79
C VAL A 145 -1.17 -11.99 -7.26
N HIS A 146 -0.05 -11.38 -7.66
CA HIS A 146 0.21 -11.08 -9.06
C HIS A 146 0.26 -12.36 -9.91
N ALA A 147 0.95 -13.42 -9.44
CA ALA A 147 1.03 -14.70 -10.16
C ALA A 147 -0.33 -15.39 -10.26
N ALA A 148 -1.11 -15.41 -9.17
CA ALA A 148 -2.43 -16.05 -9.14
C ALA A 148 -3.46 -15.32 -10.01
N SER A 149 -3.40 -13.99 -10.07
CA SER A 149 -4.33 -13.18 -10.87
C SER A 149 -3.99 -13.16 -12.36
N ALA A 150 -2.74 -13.44 -12.75
CA ALA A 150 -2.30 -13.34 -14.13
C ALA A 150 -3.12 -14.26 -15.07
N GLY A 151 -3.74 -13.65 -16.09
CA GLY A 151 -4.55 -14.37 -17.07
C GLY A 151 -5.98 -14.73 -16.62
N ASP A 152 -6.38 -14.35 -15.40
CA ASP A 152 -7.74 -14.54 -14.90
C ASP A 152 -8.70 -13.53 -15.54
N ALA A 153 -9.64 -14.04 -16.36
CA ALA A 153 -10.58 -13.20 -17.12
C ALA A 153 -11.66 -12.56 -16.23
N ASP A 154 -12.07 -13.24 -15.17
CA ASP A 154 -13.11 -12.76 -14.24
C ASP A 154 -12.56 -11.63 -13.36
N LEU A 155 -11.33 -11.79 -12.88
CA LEU A 155 -10.63 -10.73 -12.16
C LEU A 155 -10.34 -9.53 -13.08
N ARG A 156 -9.94 -9.77 -14.32
CA ARG A 156 -9.75 -8.70 -15.31
C ARG A 156 -11.02 -7.90 -15.54
N GLU A 157 -12.18 -8.55 -15.66
CA GLU A 157 -13.46 -7.88 -15.81
C GLU A 157 -13.84 -7.10 -14.54
N THR A 158 -13.67 -7.71 -13.37
CA THR A 158 -13.98 -7.10 -12.07
C THR A 158 -13.17 -5.83 -11.83
N PHE A 159 -11.89 -5.84 -12.15
CA PHE A 159 -10.95 -4.75 -11.89
C PHE A 159 -10.59 -3.91 -13.13
N ALA A 160 -11.39 -3.99 -14.19
CA ALA A 160 -11.13 -3.30 -15.45
C ALA A 160 -11.08 -1.77 -15.34
N SER A 161 -11.77 -1.18 -14.35
CA SER A 161 -11.82 0.28 -14.18
C SER A 161 -10.55 0.82 -13.55
N LYS A 162 -9.75 1.54 -14.33
CA LYS A 162 -8.57 2.29 -13.85
C LYS A 162 -8.90 3.71 -13.34
N ARG A 163 -10.19 4.07 -13.24
CA ARG A 163 -10.59 5.42 -12.83
C ARG A 163 -10.08 5.84 -11.45
N PRO A 164 -10.17 5.02 -10.38
CA PRO A 164 -9.57 5.36 -9.10
C PRO A 164 -8.04 5.50 -9.18
N PHE A 165 -7.37 4.65 -9.95
CA PHE A 165 -5.92 4.72 -10.17
C PHE A 165 -5.51 6.02 -10.88
N GLU A 166 -6.20 6.39 -11.97
CA GLU A 166 -5.94 7.67 -12.66
C GLU A 166 -6.14 8.86 -11.71
N GLN A 167 -7.25 8.88 -10.95
CA GLN A 167 -7.58 9.98 -10.06
C GLN A 167 -6.64 10.11 -8.85
N LEU A 168 -6.22 8.99 -8.25
CA LEU A 168 -5.51 8.96 -6.98
C LEU A 168 -4.01 8.72 -7.13
N ARG A 169 -3.52 8.28 -8.31
CA ARG A 169 -2.10 7.99 -8.56
C ARG A 169 -1.56 8.70 -9.79
N VAL A 170 -2.04 8.38 -10.98
CA VAL A 170 -1.41 8.88 -12.21
C VAL A 170 -1.51 10.41 -12.31
N SER A 171 -2.70 10.98 -12.14
CA SER A 171 -2.88 12.43 -12.22
C SER A 171 -2.09 13.21 -11.17
N PRO A 172 -2.18 12.88 -9.85
CA PRO A 172 -1.47 13.62 -8.81
C PRO A 172 0.03 13.34 -8.75
N TYR A 173 0.48 12.15 -9.12
CA TYR A 173 1.89 11.78 -9.03
C TYR A 173 2.61 12.05 -10.36
N HIS A 174 2.22 11.41 -11.46
CA HIS A 174 2.93 11.55 -12.73
C HIS A 174 2.67 12.91 -13.39
N ARG A 175 1.39 13.22 -13.70
CA ARG A 175 1.08 14.44 -14.47
C ARG A 175 1.40 15.72 -13.72
N THR A 176 1.25 15.75 -12.40
CA THR A 176 1.62 16.91 -11.57
C THR A 176 3.14 17.07 -11.52
N THR A 177 3.88 15.98 -11.31
CA THR A 177 5.35 15.99 -11.27
C THR A 177 5.94 16.38 -12.63
N ALA A 178 5.38 15.89 -13.74
CA ALA A 178 5.80 16.27 -15.07
C ALA A 178 5.70 17.79 -15.35
N ARG A 179 4.70 18.47 -14.76
CA ARG A 179 4.58 19.93 -14.86
C ARG A 179 5.64 20.68 -14.08
N ARG A 180 6.13 20.09 -13.00
CA ARG A 180 7.15 20.69 -12.10
C ARG A 180 8.59 20.39 -12.52
N HIS A 181 8.80 19.37 -13.36
CA HIS A 181 10.11 18.91 -13.83
C HIS A 181 10.19 18.90 -15.37
N PRO A 182 10.37 20.08 -16.03
CA PRO A 182 10.40 20.16 -17.49
C PRO A 182 11.58 19.42 -18.13
N ASP A 183 12.65 19.22 -17.39
CA ASP A 183 13.87 18.51 -17.81
C ASP A 183 13.68 17.01 -18.00
N VAL A 184 12.75 16.39 -17.27
CA VAL A 184 12.43 14.96 -17.36
C VAL A 184 10.95 14.71 -17.71
N ARG A 185 10.22 15.77 -18.08
CA ARG A 185 8.79 15.75 -18.33
C ARG A 185 8.35 14.63 -19.27
N ASP A 186 9.00 14.51 -20.41
CA ASP A 186 8.57 13.57 -21.45
C ASP A 186 8.72 12.12 -21.00
N ARG A 187 9.75 11.83 -20.21
CA ARG A 187 9.95 10.51 -19.60
C ARG A 187 8.86 10.19 -18.58
N ILE A 188 8.50 11.16 -17.73
CA ILE A 188 7.42 11.00 -16.74
C ILE A 188 6.07 10.78 -17.45
N LEU A 189 5.76 11.52 -18.53
CA LEU A 189 4.52 11.35 -19.26
C LEU A 189 4.47 10.03 -20.02
N GLN A 190 5.60 9.57 -20.60
CA GLN A 190 5.70 8.26 -21.22
C GLN A 190 5.42 7.14 -20.19
N GLU A 191 5.92 7.29 -18.99
CA GLU A 191 5.66 6.33 -17.91
C GLU A 191 4.22 6.37 -17.43
N ALA A 192 3.60 7.58 -17.33
CA ALA A 192 2.18 7.72 -17.02
C ALA A 192 1.29 7.00 -18.04
N ASP A 193 1.62 7.06 -19.31
CA ASP A 193 0.88 6.38 -20.36
C ASP A 193 1.12 4.86 -20.28
N ARG A 194 2.36 4.41 -20.03
CA ARG A 194 2.71 3.00 -19.89
C ARG A 194 1.95 2.31 -18.75
N VAL A 195 1.92 2.89 -17.54
CA VAL A 195 1.22 2.28 -16.39
C VAL A 195 -0.30 2.24 -16.57
N ILE A 196 -0.85 3.10 -17.42
CA ILE A 196 -2.27 3.06 -17.80
C ILE A 196 -2.54 1.98 -18.84
N ASP A 197 -1.64 1.79 -19.81
CA ASP A 197 -1.86 0.92 -20.96
C ASP A 197 -1.59 -0.56 -20.66
N VAL A 198 -0.74 -0.87 -19.67
CA VAL A 198 -0.44 -2.26 -19.30
C VAL A 198 -1.61 -2.89 -18.54
N ASP A 199 -2.08 -4.04 -19.03
CA ASP A 199 -3.16 -4.87 -18.49
C ASP A 199 -2.64 -6.29 -18.25
N ARG A 200 -2.19 -6.62 -17.03
CA ARG A 200 -1.50 -7.89 -16.79
C ARG A 200 -1.99 -8.66 -15.56
N VAL A 201 -2.13 -7.99 -14.42
CA VAL A 201 -2.42 -8.61 -13.11
C VAL A 201 -3.36 -7.73 -12.28
N LEU A 202 -3.85 -8.25 -11.15
CA LEU A 202 -4.48 -7.45 -10.10
C LEU A 202 -3.41 -6.65 -9.35
N VAL A 203 -3.40 -5.34 -9.55
CA VAL A 203 -2.52 -4.37 -8.89
C VAL A 203 -3.23 -3.80 -7.65
N HIS A 204 -2.51 -3.67 -6.54
CA HIS A 204 -3.00 -3.02 -5.31
C HIS A 204 -3.16 -1.50 -5.50
N GLY A 205 -2.20 -0.87 -6.16
CA GLY A 205 -2.19 0.56 -6.49
C GLY A 205 -1.80 1.51 -5.34
N ASP A 206 -1.54 0.96 -4.14
CA ASP A 206 -1.01 1.70 -2.97
C ASP A 206 -0.18 0.78 -2.06
N TYR A 207 0.56 -0.17 -2.64
CA TYR A 207 1.33 -1.17 -1.91
C TYR A 207 2.54 -0.54 -1.23
N SER A 208 2.38 -0.13 0.02
CA SER A 208 3.39 0.67 0.73
C SER A 208 3.38 0.41 2.24
N PRO A 209 4.46 0.72 2.97
CA PRO A 209 4.55 0.48 4.41
C PRO A 209 3.48 1.16 5.27
N LYS A 210 2.79 2.19 4.78
CA LYS A 210 1.65 2.80 5.50
C LYS A 210 0.41 1.90 5.50
N ASN A 211 0.30 1.01 4.51
CA ASN A 211 -0.81 0.08 4.32
C ASN A 211 -0.45 -1.34 4.77
N VAL A 212 0.59 -1.46 5.59
CA VAL A 212 0.99 -2.69 6.26
C VAL A 212 1.00 -2.46 7.76
N LEU A 213 0.21 -3.27 8.51
CA LEU A 213 0.38 -3.39 9.94
C LEU A 213 1.20 -4.63 10.24
N VAL A 214 2.03 -4.58 11.27
CA VAL A 214 2.86 -5.70 11.72
C VAL A 214 2.35 -6.17 13.07
N ASP A 215 1.85 -7.39 13.12
CA ASP A 215 1.43 -8.04 14.37
C ASP A 215 2.57 -8.93 14.89
N ARG A 216 3.05 -8.60 16.09
CA ARG A 216 4.08 -9.35 16.80
C ARG A 216 3.55 -10.08 18.03
N THR A 217 2.21 -10.07 18.22
CA THR A 217 1.57 -10.61 19.43
C THR A 217 1.27 -12.10 19.34
N ASN A 218 1.33 -12.67 18.13
CA ASN A 218 0.98 -14.07 17.91
C ASN A 218 2.22 -14.85 17.42
N PRO A 219 3.03 -15.46 18.31
CA PRO A 219 4.08 -16.37 17.89
C PRO A 219 3.42 -17.61 17.27
N GLY A 220 3.34 -17.64 15.94
CA GLY A 220 2.92 -18.69 15.03
C GLY A 220 2.10 -19.84 15.63
N ALA A 221 0.82 -19.90 15.31
CA ALA A 221 0.02 -21.11 15.44
C ALA A 221 0.40 -22.07 14.30
N ASN A 222 1.65 -22.60 14.30
CA ASN A 222 1.94 -23.81 13.54
C ASN A 222 3.17 -24.55 14.07
N THR A 223 2.85 -25.77 14.51
CA THR A 223 3.61 -27.03 14.53
C THR A 223 4.80 -27.15 15.49
N ASP A 224 4.57 -28.04 16.46
CA ASP A 224 5.58 -28.87 17.12
C ASP A 224 6.43 -29.65 16.09
N ALA A 225 7.49 -29.04 15.58
CA ALA A 225 8.66 -29.74 15.03
C ALA A 225 9.75 -28.72 14.63
N ASP A 226 10.89 -28.80 15.27
CA ASP A 226 12.13 -28.03 15.10
C ASP A 226 12.23 -26.72 15.90
N ARG A 227 12.34 -26.89 17.23
CA ARG A 227 12.99 -25.89 18.08
C ARG A 227 14.51 -26.03 17.97
N ASP A 228 15.09 -25.32 17.03
CA ASP A 228 16.51 -24.97 17.10
C ASP A 228 16.68 -23.81 18.09
N VAL A 229 17.48 -24.03 19.14
CA VAL A 229 17.48 -23.30 20.42
C VAL A 229 18.27 -21.99 20.38
N ASP A 230 18.65 -21.45 19.19
CA ASP A 230 19.51 -20.27 19.04
C ASP A 230 18.92 -19.14 18.21
N ARG A 231 17.57 -19.03 18.10
CA ARG A 231 16.92 -17.82 17.57
C ARG A 231 16.56 -16.90 18.73
N GLU A 232 17.50 -16.02 19.13
CA GLU A 232 17.23 -14.93 20.05
C GLU A 232 16.05 -14.08 19.54
N ALA A 233 14.96 -14.15 20.27
CA ALA A 233 13.89 -13.16 20.49
C ALA A 233 13.54 -12.12 19.41
N SER A 234 13.57 -12.43 18.11
CA SER A 234 12.78 -11.72 17.12
C SER A 234 11.40 -12.39 17.07
N GLY A 235 10.43 -11.82 17.78
CA GLY A 235 9.06 -12.34 17.76
C GLY A 235 8.59 -12.41 16.31
N HIS A 236 8.00 -13.55 15.94
CA HIS A 236 7.41 -13.76 14.63
C HIS A 236 6.47 -12.60 14.28
N ALA A 237 6.68 -11.99 13.13
CA ALA A 237 5.96 -10.80 12.68
C ALA A 237 5.03 -11.16 11.52
N THR A 238 3.71 -11.06 11.74
CA THR A 238 2.71 -11.31 10.70
C THR A 238 2.25 -10.00 10.08
N PRO A 239 2.51 -9.72 8.79
CA PRO A 239 2.01 -8.53 8.12
C PRO A 239 0.51 -8.63 7.82
N TRP A 240 -0.20 -7.52 8.02
CA TRP A 240 -1.59 -7.29 7.65
C TRP A 240 -1.63 -6.28 6.52
N ILE A 241 -2.09 -6.69 5.35
CA ILE A 241 -2.18 -5.82 4.16
C ILE A 241 -3.54 -5.11 4.16
N LEU A 242 -3.53 -3.79 3.94
CA LEU A 242 -4.68 -2.91 4.07
C LEU A 242 -4.86 -2.02 2.84
N ASP A 243 -6.07 -1.46 2.69
CA ASP A 243 -6.36 -0.27 1.86
C ASP A 243 -6.26 -0.51 0.35
N PHE A 244 -7.12 -1.37 -0.16
CA PHE A 244 -7.18 -1.80 -1.57
C PHE A 244 -8.04 -0.88 -2.46
N GLU A 245 -8.36 0.36 -2.04
CA GLU A 245 -9.31 1.24 -2.73
C GLU A 245 -8.90 1.63 -4.16
N VAL A 246 -7.60 1.50 -4.47
CA VAL A 246 -7.01 1.83 -5.79
C VAL A 246 -6.74 0.57 -6.61
N ALA A 247 -7.16 -0.60 -6.14
CA ALA A 247 -6.94 -1.86 -6.85
C ALA A 247 -7.57 -1.83 -8.25
N HIS A 248 -6.83 -2.34 -9.22
CA HIS A 248 -7.23 -2.35 -10.62
C HIS A 248 -6.46 -3.43 -11.41
N TRP A 249 -6.94 -3.74 -12.60
CA TRP A 249 -6.21 -4.60 -13.53
C TRP A 249 -5.14 -3.77 -14.25
N GLY A 250 -3.86 -4.08 -13.99
CA GLY A 250 -2.80 -3.17 -14.42
C GLY A 250 -1.40 -3.78 -14.47
N ASP A 251 -0.44 -2.89 -14.29
CA ASP A 251 0.98 -3.15 -14.40
C ASP A 251 1.61 -3.58 -13.06
N PRO A 252 2.17 -4.80 -12.97
CA PRO A 252 2.82 -5.25 -11.74
C PRO A 252 4.01 -4.37 -11.32
N ALA A 253 4.68 -3.69 -12.25
CA ALA A 253 5.79 -2.80 -11.94
C ALA A 253 5.39 -1.61 -11.07
N PHE A 254 4.11 -1.19 -11.10
CA PHE A 254 3.63 -0.10 -10.25
C PHE A 254 3.74 -0.44 -8.76
N ASP A 255 3.24 -1.60 -8.34
CA ASP A 255 3.26 -1.98 -6.92
C ASP A 255 4.67 -2.26 -6.41
N THR A 256 5.52 -2.92 -7.21
CA THR A 256 6.91 -3.16 -6.85
C THR A 256 7.68 -1.84 -6.71
N ALA A 257 7.50 -0.92 -7.65
CA ALA A 257 8.09 0.42 -7.58
C ALA A 257 7.57 1.22 -6.38
N PHE A 258 6.29 1.11 -6.06
CA PHE A 258 5.68 1.86 -4.97
C PHE A 258 6.24 1.43 -3.60
N MET A 259 6.41 0.12 -3.37
CA MET A 259 7.05 -0.38 -2.15
C MET A 259 8.53 -0.02 -2.09
N CYS A 260 9.29 -0.31 -3.13
CA CYS A 260 10.71 0.02 -3.21
C CYS A 260 10.96 1.52 -3.02
N ASN A 261 10.14 2.39 -3.63
CA ASN A 261 10.23 3.84 -3.45
C ASN A 261 10.17 4.25 -1.98
N HIS A 262 9.23 3.69 -1.21
CA HIS A 262 9.10 4.00 0.21
C HIS A 262 10.27 3.49 1.06
N LEU A 263 10.90 2.38 0.69
CA LEU A 263 12.10 1.87 1.35
C LEU A 263 13.33 2.74 1.00
N PHE A 264 13.54 3.08 -0.27
CA PHE A 264 14.64 3.93 -0.70
C PHE A 264 14.56 5.38 -0.17
N ILE A 265 13.36 5.99 -0.14
CA ILE A 265 13.20 7.32 0.48
C ILE A 265 13.61 7.28 1.95
N LYS A 266 13.23 6.22 2.69
CA LYS A 266 13.62 6.07 4.10
C LYS A 266 15.10 5.78 4.26
N ALA A 267 15.73 5.04 3.34
CA ALA A 267 17.18 4.85 3.31
C ALA A 267 17.94 6.19 3.20
N VAL A 268 17.46 7.10 2.35
CA VAL A 268 18.05 8.44 2.21
C VAL A 268 17.75 9.31 3.43
N HIS A 269 16.54 9.19 4.00
CA HIS A 269 16.13 9.96 5.18
C HIS A 269 16.87 9.54 6.44
N ASN A 270 17.03 8.23 6.66
CA ASN A 270 17.73 7.62 7.81
C ASN A 270 19.11 7.08 7.37
N HIS A 271 19.94 7.94 6.81
CA HIS A 271 21.19 7.55 6.16
C HIS A 271 22.16 6.77 7.06
N GLU A 272 22.08 6.91 8.37
CA GLU A 272 22.89 6.12 9.32
C GLU A 272 22.58 4.63 9.24
N GLN A 273 21.35 4.27 8.86
CA GLN A 273 20.86 2.90 8.70
C GLN A 273 20.62 2.53 7.23
N LEU A 274 21.17 3.30 6.29
CA LEU A 274 20.97 3.15 4.85
C LEU A 274 21.08 1.69 4.40
N SER A 275 22.11 0.99 4.86
CA SER A 275 22.37 -0.41 4.46
C SER A 275 21.22 -1.35 4.86
N GLU A 276 20.59 -1.14 6.00
CA GLU A 276 19.47 -1.98 6.48
C GLU A 276 18.23 -1.81 5.58
N TYR A 277 17.91 -0.57 5.17
CA TYR A 277 16.80 -0.32 4.24
C TYR A 277 17.07 -0.88 2.85
N LEU A 278 18.32 -0.84 2.37
CA LEU A 278 18.70 -1.43 1.09
C LEU A 278 18.56 -2.95 1.12
N VAL A 279 18.96 -3.60 2.21
CA VAL A 279 18.75 -5.05 2.42
C VAL A 279 17.26 -5.38 2.48
N ALA A 280 16.43 -4.55 3.12
CA ALA A 280 14.98 -4.76 3.14
C ALA A 280 14.36 -4.61 1.74
N ALA A 281 14.82 -3.65 0.93
CA ALA A 281 14.36 -3.49 -0.45
C ALA A 281 14.75 -4.69 -1.33
N GLU A 282 15.98 -5.19 -1.20
CA GLU A 282 16.47 -6.40 -1.85
C GLU A 282 15.63 -7.63 -1.43
N ALA A 283 15.40 -7.82 -0.13
CA ALA A 283 14.63 -8.96 0.38
C ALA A 283 13.16 -8.94 -0.11
N PHE A 284 12.54 -7.76 -0.22
CA PHE A 284 11.22 -7.59 -0.83
C PHE A 284 11.23 -8.00 -2.30
N TRP A 285 12.21 -7.49 -3.07
CA TRP A 285 12.35 -7.75 -4.50
C TRP A 285 12.62 -9.23 -4.79
N ASP A 286 13.55 -9.85 -4.07
CA ASP A 286 13.90 -11.25 -4.23
C ASP A 286 12.70 -12.17 -3.95
N ALA A 287 11.94 -11.88 -2.89
CA ALA A 287 10.74 -12.65 -2.55
C ALA A 287 9.66 -12.51 -3.64
N TYR A 288 9.45 -11.29 -4.15
CA TYR A 288 8.52 -11.04 -5.25
C TYR A 288 8.91 -11.82 -6.51
N THR A 289 10.17 -11.69 -6.97
CA THR A 289 10.64 -12.31 -8.22
C THR A 289 10.64 -13.83 -8.18
N GLN A 290 10.79 -14.44 -7.01
CA GLN A 290 10.66 -15.89 -6.84
C GLN A 290 9.25 -16.41 -7.09
N ARG A 291 8.22 -15.56 -7.03
CA ARG A 291 6.80 -15.93 -7.19
C ARG A 291 6.29 -15.76 -8.61
N VAL A 292 6.87 -14.85 -9.37
CA VAL A 292 6.35 -14.49 -10.70
C VAL A 292 7.22 -15.04 -11.83
N PRO A 293 6.61 -15.46 -12.98
CA PRO A 293 7.36 -16.02 -14.11
C PRO A 293 7.87 -14.97 -15.11
N TRP A 294 7.84 -13.68 -14.75
CA TRP A 294 8.24 -12.59 -15.63
C TRP A 294 9.27 -11.68 -14.95
N ASP A 295 9.93 -10.90 -15.77
CA ASP A 295 10.81 -9.83 -15.35
C ASP A 295 10.12 -8.48 -15.59
N VAL A 296 10.21 -7.58 -14.62
CA VAL A 296 9.70 -6.20 -14.64
C VAL A 296 10.67 -5.24 -13.95
N GLU A 297 11.96 -5.60 -13.84
CA GLU A 297 12.91 -4.80 -13.08
C GLU A 297 13.12 -3.43 -13.71
N ALA A 298 13.33 -3.39 -15.02
CA ALA A 298 13.55 -2.14 -15.73
C ALA A 298 12.37 -1.18 -15.62
N GLU A 299 11.14 -1.69 -15.77
CA GLU A 299 9.90 -0.92 -15.61
C GLU A 299 9.73 -0.46 -14.15
N THR A 300 10.04 -1.32 -13.18
CA THR A 300 10.04 -0.98 -11.75
C THR A 300 10.97 0.17 -11.46
N VAL A 301 12.18 0.18 -12.00
CA VAL A 301 13.18 1.23 -11.78
C VAL A 301 12.73 2.58 -12.36
N VAL A 302 12.14 2.59 -13.56
CA VAL A 302 11.63 3.83 -14.17
C VAL A 302 10.46 4.38 -13.34
N GLU A 303 9.50 3.54 -13.00
CA GLU A 303 8.34 3.93 -12.19
C GLU A 303 8.77 4.40 -10.80
N LEU A 304 9.71 3.69 -10.14
CA LEU A 304 10.29 4.08 -8.86
C LEU A 304 10.88 5.49 -8.92
N ALA A 305 11.61 5.83 -9.98
CA ALA A 305 12.21 7.14 -10.14
C ALA A 305 11.14 8.25 -10.32
N VAL A 306 10.06 7.98 -11.06
CA VAL A 306 8.91 8.90 -11.17
C VAL A 306 8.25 9.08 -9.81
N LEU A 307 7.96 7.99 -9.12
CA LEU A 307 7.35 8.02 -7.79
C LEU A 307 8.22 8.74 -6.76
N MET A 308 9.55 8.60 -6.82
CA MET A 308 10.47 9.30 -5.92
C MET A 308 10.37 10.82 -6.11
N LEU A 309 10.37 11.33 -7.34
CA LEU A 309 10.10 12.73 -7.61
C LEU A 309 8.70 13.16 -7.14
N ALA A 310 7.69 12.33 -7.38
CA ALA A 310 6.32 12.62 -6.99
C ALA A 310 6.14 12.70 -5.47
N ARG A 311 6.94 11.93 -4.70
CA ARG A 311 6.89 11.95 -3.23
C ARG A 311 7.70 13.10 -2.61
N VAL A 312 8.43 13.86 -3.41
CA VAL A 312 9.07 15.13 -3.02
C VAL A 312 8.29 16.31 -3.58
N ASP A 313 8.01 16.30 -4.89
CA ASP A 313 7.50 17.46 -5.62
C ASP A 313 6.10 17.25 -6.24
N GLY A 314 5.46 16.11 -6.03
CA GLY A 314 4.11 15.82 -6.52
C GLY A 314 3.00 16.46 -5.67
N LYS A 315 1.75 16.11 -5.95
CA LYS A 315 0.59 16.61 -5.20
C LYS A 315 0.49 16.02 -3.77
N SER A 316 1.15 14.89 -3.53
CA SER A 316 1.13 14.19 -2.24
C SER A 316 2.55 13.88 -1.76
N PRO A 317 3.34 14.88 -1.35
CA PRO A 317 4.69 14.64 -0.83
C PRO A 317 4.66 13.82 0.46
N VAL A 318 5.78 13.16 0.79
CA VAL A 318 5.91 12.50 2.09
C VAL A 318 6.15 13.55 3.17
N GLU A 319 5.44 13.45 4.27
CA GLU A 319 5.42 14.48 5.33
C GLU A 319 6.74 14.59 6.12
N TYR A 320 7.59 13.55 6.08
CA TYR A 320 8.86 13.50 6.80
C TYR A 320 10.07 13.98 5.96
N VAL A 321 9.88 14.28 4.69
CA VAL A 321 10.91 14.90 3.83
C VAL A 321 10.54 16.35 3.61
N VAL A 322 11.30 17.22 4.27
CA VAL A 322 11.21 18.68 4.10
C VAL A 322 12.29 19.16 3.13
N GLU A 323 12.15 20.40 2.61
CA GLU A 323 13.19 21.00 1.78
C GLU A 323 14.55 20.98 2.47
N GLY A 324 15.59 20.64 1.70
CA GLY A 324 16.97 20.54 2.18
C GLY A 324 17.73 19.34 1.58
N PRO A 325 18.85 18.94 2.16
CA PRO A 325 19.77 17.95 1.56
C PRO A 325 19.11 16.61 1.19
N VAL A 326 18.15 16.13 2.02
CA VAL A 326 17.43 14.87 1.74
C VAL A 326 16.55 15.02 0.50
N ALA A 327 15.77 16.09 0.40
CA ALA A 327 14.92 16.34 -0.77
C ALA A 327 15.76 16.53 -2.04
N ASP A 328 16.88 17.24 -1.94
CA ASP A 328 17.78 17.46 -3.08
C ASP A 328 18.45 16.16 -3.54
N ALA A 329 18.86 15.30 -2.61
CA ALA A 329 19.40 13.98 -2.92
C ALA A 329 18.36 13.12 -3.65
N LEU A 330 17.13 13.06 -3.14
CA LEU A 330 16.03 12.30 -3.77
C LEU A 330 15.74 12.80 -5.19
N ARG A 331 15.72 14.13 -5.41
CA ARG A 331 15.55 14.71 -6.76
C ARG A 331 16.70 14.31 -7.69
N THR A 332 17.93 14.31 -7.19
CA THR A 332 19.13 13.95 -7.96
C THR A 332 19.11 12.48 -8.35
N ILE A 333 18.86 11.58 -7.39
CA ILE A 333 18.76 10.14 -7.60
C ILE A 333 17.71 9.83 -8.66
N ALA A 334 16.49 10.34 -8.47
CA ALA A 334 15.38 10.09 -9.37
C ALA A 334 15.66 10.59 -10.80
N LYS A 335 16.18 11.80 -10.94
CA LYS A 335 16.52 12.35 -12.28
C LYS A 335 17.66 11.58 -12.95
N ARG A 336 18.69 11.18 -12.22
CA ARG A 336 19.77 10.34 -12.77
C ARG A 336 19.20 9.02 -13.29
N ALA A 337 18.32 8.35 -12.53
CA ALA A 337 17.69 7.10 -12.97
C ALA A 337 16.84 7.33 -14.24
N LEU A 338 15.97 8.36 -14.26
CA LEU A 338 15.14 8.69 -15.43
C LEU A 338 15.93 9.01 -16.69
N LEU A 339 17.14 9.55 -16.55
CA LEU A 339 18.00 9.89 -17.67
C LEU A 339 18.90 8.73 -18.13
N GLY A 340 18.62 7.50 -17.69
CA GLY A 340 19.33 6.29 -18.10
C GLY A 340 20.52 5.93 -17.22
N GLY A 341 20.50 6.36 -15.96
CA GLY A 341 21.58 6.05 -15.00
C GLY A 341 21.60 4.58 -14.57
N THR A 342 20.46 3.89 -14.64
CA THR A 342 20.30 2.47 -14.31
C THR A 342 18.96 1.91 -14.80
N ASP A 343 18.90 0.60 -14.99
CA ASP A 343 17.72 -0.20 -15.28
C ASP A 343 17.54 -1.39 -14.29
N THR A 344 18.37 -1.43 -13.23
CA THR A 344 18.31 -2.43 -12.17
C THR A 344 18.15 -1.81 -10.79
N LEU A 345 17.55 -2.53 -9.85
CA LEU A 345 17.39 -2.08 -8.46
C LEU A 345 18.76 -1.99 -7.73
N ASP A 346 19.70 -2.86 -8.04
CA ASP A 346 21.07 -2.75 -7.50
C ASP A 346 21.77 -1.47 -8.02
N GLY A 347 21.61 -1.15 -9.31
CA GLY A 347 22.05 0.12 -9.86
C GLY A 347 21.38 1.32 -9.19
N PHE A 348 20.07 1.24 -8.90
CA PHE A 348 19.35 2.27 -8.18
C PHE A 348 19.87 2.42 -6.73
N ALA A 349 20.11 1.29 -6.03
CA ALA A 349 20.72 1.29 -4.71
C ALA A 349 22.13 1.92 -4.72
N SER A 350 22.88 1.73 -5.81
CA SER A 350 24.20 2.39 -6.00
C SER A 350 24.05 3.90 -6.13
N LEU A 351 23.05 4.39 -6.89
CA LEU A 351 22.75 5.83 -6.94
C LEU A 351 22.39 6.39 -5.56
N VAL A 352 21.62 5.64 -4.76
CA VAL A 352 21.26 6.03 -3.39
C VAL A 352 22.49 6.15 -2.49
N ARG A 353 23.47 5.22 -2.61
CA ARG A 353 24.73 5.28 -1.86
C ARG A 353 25.61 6.46 -2.27
N GLU A 354 25.62 6.81 -3.57
CA GLU A 354 26.44 7.90 -4.12
C GLU A 354 25.91 9.28 -3.73
N GLU A 355 24.60 9.49 -3.86
CA GLU A 355 23.94 10.79 -3.76
C GLU A 355 23.28 11.05 -2.40
N GLY A 356 23.17 10.03 -1.54
CA GLY A 356 22.60 10.18 -0.20
C GLY A 356 23.35 11.25 0.62
N PRO A 357 22.66 11.93 1.56
CA PRO A 357 23.30 12.94 2.42
C PRO A 357 24.46 12.29 3.19
N ARG A 358 25.59 12.99 3.29
CA ARG A 358 26.79 12.56 4.04
C ARG A 358 26.76 13.16 5.45
#